data_61a79c9b9f43640c88840a8fa3d9177b
#
_entry.id   61a79c9b9f43640c88840a8fa3d9177b
#
_cell.length_a   1.000
_cell.length_b   1.000
_cell.length_c   1.000
_cell.angle_alpha   90.00
_cell.angle_beta   90.00
_cell.angle_gamma   90.00
#
_symmetry.space_group_name_H-M   'P 1'
#
loop_
_entity.id
_entity.type
_entity.pdbx_description
1 polymer ?
#
loop_
_entity_poly.entity_id
_entity_poly.type
_entity_poly.pdbx_seq_one_letter_code
_entity_poly.pdbx_strand_id
1 'polypeptide(L)'
;MKIQSVSTDLISQVWPKVEGFLDAALRSVPDYDASSENYSLEHIKVFLTQGRWQLVVAADDDGTIHGAATIEYINHPNARVAFFTCMGGKGIISAENYPKLMNLLRSHGATKIECVTAKRAVARLWTRFGLNEKYRLLEASI
;
A
#
# COMPACT_ATOMS: atom_id res chain seq x y z
N MET A 1 13.56 11.03 5.18
CA MET A 1 12.45 10.22 5.70
C MET A 1 12.85 8.77 5.81
N LYS A 2 12.25 8.07 6.76
CA LYS A 2 12.46 6.64 6.95
C LYS A 2 11.28 5.86 6.41
N ILE A 3 11.55 4.71 5.82
CA ILE A 3 10.54 3.71 5.48
C ILE A 3 10.61 2.63 6.56
N GLN A 4 9.49 2.32 7.17
CA GLN A 4 9.40 1.36 8.26
C GLN A 4 8.21 0.43 8.09
N SER A 5 8.43 -0.85 8.32
CA SER A 5 7.35 -1.82 8.51
C SER A 5 6.85 -1.73 9.95
N VAL A 6 5.55 -1.76 10.14
CA VAL A 6 4.93 -1.70 11.46
C VAL A 6 4.58 -3.12 11.91
N SER A 7 5.08 -3.51 13.07
CA SER A 7 4.78 -4.81 13.67
C SER A 7 3.28 -4.96 13.96
N THR A 8 2.74 -6.17 13.82
CA THR A 8 1.31 -6.44 14.02
C THR A 8 0.81 -6.05 15.40
N ASP A 9 1.63 -6.20 16.43
CA ASP A 9 1.28 -5.83 17.80
C ASP A 9 1.28 -4.31 18.05
N LEU A 10 1.79 -3.53 17.12
CA LEU A 10 1.79 -2.06 17.20
C LEU A 10 0.71 -1.40 16.33
N ILE A 11 -0.05 -2.18 15.57
CA ILE A 11 -1.07 -1.63 14.65
C ILE A 11 -2.08 -0.76 15.38
N SER A 12 -2.61 -1.21 16.51
CA SER A 12 -3.59 -0.45 17.27
C SER A 12 -3.06 0.90 17.77
N GLN A 13 -1.78 0.97 18.12
CA GLN A 13 -1.15 2.22 18.55
C GLN A 13 -0.89 3.19 17.39
N VAL A 14 -0.53 2.65 16.23
CA VAL A 14 -0.18 3.45 15.05
C VAL A 14 -1.43 3.85 14.25
N TRP A 15 -2.51 3.09 14.38
CA TRP A 15 -3.72 3.26 13.56
C TRP A 15 -4.24 4.70 13.50
N PRO A 16 -4.37 5.45 14.61
CA PRO A 16 -4.84 6.84 14.54
C PRO A 16 -3.95 7.75 13.69
N LYS A 17 -2.69 7.38 13.50
CA LYS A 17 -1.72 8.18 12.72
C LYS A 17 -1.74 7.86 11.24
N VAL A 18 -2.33 6.73 10.83
CA VAL A 18 -2.32 6.27 9.44
C VAL A 18 -3.71 6.21 8.82
N GLU A 19 -4.76 6.09 9.62
CA GLU A 19 -6.13 5.88 9.10
C GLU A 19 -6.58 6.98 8.15
N GLY A 20 -6.19 8.23 8.39
CA GLY A 20 -6.54 9.35 7.52
C GLY A 20 -5.93 9.23 6.12
N PHE A 21 -4.69 8.76 6.01
CA PHE A 21 -4.04 8.55 4.72
C PHE A 21 -4.71 7.41 3.95
N LEU A 22 -5.03 6.32 4.63
CA LEU A 22 -5.67 5.17 4.02
C LEU A 22 -7.11 5.47 3.62
N ASP A 23 -7.86 6.19 4.44
CA ASP A 23 -9.22 6.62 4.13
C ASP A 23 -9.25 7.50 2.88
N ALA A 24 -8.35 8.49 2.80
CA ALA A 24 -8.25 9.35 1.63
C ALA A 24 -7.93 8.55 0.36
N ALA A 25 -7.07 7.56 0.46
CA ALA A 25 -6.75 6.69 -0.67
C ALA A 25 -7.95 5.86 -1.12
N LEU A 26 -8.71 5.28 -0.18
CA LEU A 26 -9.92 4.52 -0.49
C LEU A 26 -10.97 5.39 -1.17
N ARG A 27 -11.22 6.60 -0.66
CA ARG A 27 -12.20 7.53 -1.22
C ARG A 27 -11.86 7.99 -2.62
N SER A 28 -10.62 7.82 -3.04
CA SER A 28 -10.19 8.15 -4.40
C SER A 28 -10.54 7.08 -5.43
N VAL A 29 -10.99 5.92 -5.00
CA VAL A 29 -11.42 4.84 -5.90
C VAL A 29 -12.79 5.20 -6.49
N PRO A 30 -12.99 5.06 -7.83
CA PRO A 30 -14.30 5.30 -8.43
C PRO A 30 -15.36 4.42 -7.78
N ASP A 31 -16.55 5.00 -7.58
CA ASP A 31 -17.72 4.32 -7.00
C ASP A 31 -17.49 3.78 -5.58
N TYR A 32 -16.49 4.31 -4.87
CA TYR A 32 -16.27 3.93 -3.49
C TYR A 32 -17.43 4.38 -2.61
N ASP A 33 -17.96 3.47 -1.81
CA ASP A 33 -18.80 3.77 -0.66
C ASP A 33 -18.47 2.78 0.47
N ALA A 34 -18.94 3.09 1.68
CA ALA A 34 -18.64 2.30 2.86
C ALA A 34 -19.24 0.88 2.82
N SER A 35 -20.20 0.63 1.95
CA SER A 35 -20.84 -0.67 1.77
C SER A 35 -20.33 -1.43 0.55
N SER A 36 -19.30 -0.92 -0.13
CA SER A 36 -18.74 -1.55 -1.34
C SER A 36 -18.21 -2.95 -1.04
N GLU A 37 -18.15 -3.79 -2.06
CA GLU A 37 -17.57 -5.13 -1.98
C GLU A 37 -16.04 -5.11 -1.78
N ASN A 38 -15.43 -3.97 -2.02
CA ASN A 38 -14.01 -3.76 -1.81
C ASN A 38 -13.69 -3.62 -0.32
N TYR A 39 -12.48 -3.22 -0.02
CA TYR A 39 -12.05 -3.07 1.37
C TYR A 39 -12.60 -1.79 1.97
N SER A 40 -13.17 -1.91 3.17
CA SER A 40 -13.40 -0.75 4.02
C SER A 40 -12.18 -0.51 4.89
N LEU A 41 -12.12 0.65 5.53
CA LEU A 41 -11.06 0.99 6.47
C LEU A 41 -10.98 -0.03 7.63
N GLU A 42 -12.15 -0.50 8.10
CA GLU A 42 -12.23 -1.53 9.14
C GLU A 42 -11.63 -2.86 8.70
N HIS A 43 -11.89 -3.28 7.46
CA HIS A 43 -11.28 -4.49 6.90
C HIS A 43 -9.76 -4.39 6.86
N ILE A 44 -9.25 -3.25 6.44
CA ILE A 44 -7.80 -3.01 6.38
C ILE A 44 -7.19 -3.18 7.78
N LYS A 45 -7.79 -2.56 8.79
CA LYS A 45 -7.33 -2.68 10.17
C LYS A 45 -7.27 -4.15 10.63
N VAL A 46 -8.30 -4.91 10.35
CA VAL A 46 -8.36 -6.34 10.69
C VAL A 46 -7.25 -7.11 9.98
N PHE A 47 -7.06 -6.90 8.66
CA PHE A 47 -6.02 -7.58 7.91
C PHE A 47 -4.61 -7.26 8.42
N LEU A 48 -4.39 -6.03 8.85
CA LEU A 48 -3.10 -5.62 9.42
C LEU A 48 -2.88 -6.26 10.80
N THR A 49 -3.89 -6.28 11.66
CA THR A 49 -3.76 -6.89 12.99
C THR A 49 -3.59 -8.39 12.94
N GLN A 50 -4.16 -9.05 11.93
CA GLN A 50 -4.00 -10.48 11.70
C GLN A 50 -2.69 -10.86 11.01
N GLY A 51 -1.91 -9.87 10.56
CA GLY A 51 -0.68 -10.13 9.80
C GLY A 51 -0.90 -10.59 8.37
N ARG A 52 -2.13 -10.50 7.85
CA ARG A 52 -2.42 -10.85 6.45
C ARG A 52 -1.88 -9.83 5.48
N TRP A 53 -1.90 -8.56 5.88
CA TRP A 53 -1.31 -7.45 5.13
C TRP A 53 -0.23 -6.80 5.98
N GLN A 54 0.75 -6.21 5.34
CA GLN A 54 1.82 -5.46 5.98
C GLN A 54 1.51 -3.96 5.90
N LEU A 55 1.74 -3.25 7.00
CA LEU A 55 1.71 -1.79 7.01
C LEU A 55 3.13 -1.25 6.90
N VAL A 56 3.33 -0.35 5.95
CA VAL A 56 4.57 0.39 5.77
C VAL A 56 4.27 1.88 5.91
N VAL A 57 5.08 2.59 6.65
CA VAL A 57 4.94 4.03 6.85
C VAL A 57 6.18 4.78 6.41
N ALA A 58 5.97 6.01 5.95
CA ALA A 58 7.04 6.97 5.71
C ALA A 58 7.00 8.00 6.84
N ALA A 59 8.06 8.06 7.62
CA ALA A 59 8.17 8.92 8.78
C ALA A 59 9.44 9.76 8.72
N ASP A 60 9.41 10.96 9.28
CA ASP A 60 10.61 11.77 9.43
C ASP A 60 11.38 11.41 10.71
N ASP A 61 12.46 12.15 10.99
CA ASP A 61 13.36 11.81 12.08
C ASP A 61 12.72 11.99 13.47
N ASP A 62 11.68 12.82 13.60
CA ASP A 62 10.95 12.99 14.85
C ASP A 62 9.80 11.99 15.04
N GLY A 63 9.62 11.09 14.08
CA GLY A 63 8.59 10.07 14.12
C GLY A 63 7.25 10.47 13.55
N THR A 64 7.13 11.67 12.98
CA THR A 64 5.88 12.10 12.32
C THR A 64 5.68 11.30 11.04
N ILE A 65 4.51 10.67 10.92
CA ILE A 65 4.15 9.86 9.75
C ILE A 65 3.54 10.76 8.69
N HIS A 66 4.08 10.70 7.48
CA HIS A 66 3.65 11.50 6.34
C HIS A 66 2.91 10.68 5.28
N GLY A 67 3.01 9.38 5.32
CA GLY A 67 2.34 8.50 4.38
C GLY A 67 2.31 7.07 4.88
N ALA A 68 1.40 6.29 4.29
CA ALA A 68 1.21 4.89 4.65
C ALA A 68 0.82 4.08 3.43
N ALA A 69 1.24 2.82 3.41
CA ALA A 69 0.84 1.86 2.40
C ALA A 69 0.55 0.51 3.05
N THR A 70 -0.42 -0.19 2.49
CA THR A 70 -0.71 -1.56 2.88
C THR A 70 -0.36 -2.50 1.74
N ILE A 71 0.24 -3.63 2.09
CA ILE A 71 0.81 -4.56 1.13
C ILE A 71 0.32 -5.97 1.44
N GLU A 72 -0.18 -6.65 0.41
CA GLU A 72 -0.47 -8.07 0.44
C GLU A 72 0.58 -8.81 -0.37
N TYR A 73 1.15 -9.88 0.21
CA TYR A 73 2.08 -10.72 -0.52
C TYR A 73 1.33 -11.88 -1.14
N ILE A 74 1.40 -11.96 -2.47
CA ILE A 74 0.68 -12.98 -3.25
C ILE A 74 1.70 -13.93 -3.86
N ASN A 75 1.56 -15.21 -3.53
CA ASN A 75 2.46 -16.25 -4.06
C ASN A 75 1.89 -16.85 -5.34
N HIS A 76 2.68 -16.76 -6.41
CA HIS A 76 2.46 -17.48 -7.65
C HIS A 76 3.56 -18.57 -7.79
N PRO A 77 3.42 -19.53 -8.70
CA PRO A 77 4.43 -20.60 -8.85
C PRO A 77 5.86 -20.10 -9.04
N ASN A 78 6.04 -18.99 -9.78
CA ASN A 78 7.36 -18.47 -10.11
C ASN A 78 7.61 -17.04 -9.63
N ALA A 79 6.75 -16.52 -8.75
CA ALA A 79 6.89 -15.14 -8.26
C ALA A 79 6.19 -14.96 -6.93
N ARG A 80 6.76 -14.10 -6.10
CA ARG A 80 6.08 -13.57 -4.92
C ARG A 80 5.85 -12.08 -5.15
N VAL A 81 4.60 -11.68 -5.22
CA VAL A 81 4.22 -10.31 -5.56
C VAL A 81 3.93 -9.53 -4.30
N ALA A 82 4.57 -8.38 -4.14
CA ALA A 82 4.16 -7.36 -3.18
C ALA A 82 3.09 -6.50 -3.86
N PHE A 83 1.84 -6.75 -3.52
CA PHE A 83 0.72 -6.03 -4.09
C PHE A 83 0.30 -4.89 -3.16
N PHE A 84 0.41 -3.65 -3.66
CA PHE A 84 0.02 -2.47 -2.91
C PHE A 84 -1.50 -2.33 -2.95
N THR A 85 -2.15 -2.66 -1.85
CA THR A 85 -3.61 -2.66 -1.74
C THR A 85 -4.16 -1.27 -1.46
N CYS A 86 -3.39 -0.42 -0.77
CA CYS A 86 -3.78 0.95 -0.47
C CYS A 86 -2.52 1.78 -0.23
N MET A 87 -2.51 3.03 -0.68
CA MET A 87 -1.38 3.94 -0.45
C MET A 87 -1.89 5.37 -0.41
N GLY A 88 -1.55 6.10 0.64
CA GLY A 88 -1.93 7.49 0.81
C GLY A 88 -0.84 8.33 1.46
N GLY A 89 -1.00 9.64 1.39
CA GLY A 89 -0.02 10.58 1.93
C GLY A 89 1.21 10.73 1.04
N LYS A 90 2.35 11.00 1.66
CA LYS A 90 3.60 11.32 0.97
C LYS A 90 4.74 10.43 1.45
N GLY A 91 5.76 10.27 0.63
CA GLY A 91 7.03 9.71 1.02
C GLY A 91 7.19 8.22 0.85
N ILE A 92 6.12 7.46 0.59
CA ILE A 92 6.25 6.03 0.32
C ILE A 92 7.03 5.83 -0.98
N ILE A 93 6.63 6.51 -2.05
CA ILE A 93 7.29 6.45 -3.35
C ILE A 93 7.98 7.78 -3.61
N SER A 94 9.29 7.80 -3.46
CA SER A 94 10.14 8.94 -3.75
C SER A 94 11.53 8.45 -4.16
N ALA A 95 12.32 9.31 -4.79
CA ALA A 95 13.69 8.95 -5.18
C ALA A 95 14.51 8.52 -3.97
N GLU A 96 14.33 9.17 -2.82
CA GLU A 96 15.03 8.83 -1.57
C GLU A 96 14.59 7.46 -1.03
N ASN A 97 13.28 7.23 -1.00
CA ASN A 97 12.72 6.08 -0.28
C ASN A 97 12.56 4.82 -1.15
N TYR A 98 12.53 4.96 -2.47
CA TYR A 98 12.29 3.82 -3.35
C TYR A 98 13.31 2.68 -3.14
N PRO A 99 14.63 2.93 -3.07
CA PRO A 99 15.58 1.86 -2.79
C PRO A 99 15.36 1.19 -1.43
N LYS A 100 14.99 1.98 -0.41
CA LYS A 100 14.70 1.47 0.94
C LYS A 100 13.46 0.58 0.92
N LEU A 101 12.43 1.00 0.22
CA LEU A 101 11.21 0.23 0.04
C LEU A 101 11.49 -1.07 -0.69
N MET A 102 12.26 -1.04 -1.77
CA MET A 102 12.63 -2.25 -2.51
C MET A 102 13.40 -3.24 -1.62
N ASN A 103 14.32 -2.76 -0.81
CA ASN A 103 15.05 -3.62 0.11
C ASN A 103 14.13 -4.25 1.15
N LEU A 104 13.17 -3.48 1.68
CA LEU A 104 12.17 -3.99 2.61
C LEU A 104 11.34 -5.11 1.97
N LEU A 105 10.83 -4.89 0.77
CA LEU A 105 10.00 -5.89 0.07
C LEU A 105 10.80 -7.14 -0.26
N ARG A 106 12.04 -6.99 -0.71
CA ARG A 106 12.93 -8.13 -0.98
C ARG A 106 13.23 -8.92 0.28
N SER A 107 13.36 -8.27 1.43
CA SER A 107 13.58 -8.96 2.71
C SER A 107 12.40 -9.84 3.10
N HIS A 108 11.22 -9.58 2.56
CA HIS A 108 10.03 -10.42 2.72
C HIS A 108 9.83 -11.40 1.56
N GLY A 109 10.85 -11.56 0.71
CA GLY A 109 10.84 -12.52 -0.38
C GLY A 109 10.16 -12.05 -1.66
N ALA A 110 9.75 -10.81 -1.76
CA ALA A 110 9.09 -10.31 -2.96
C ALA A 110 10.05 -10.29 -4.16
N THR A 111 9.54 -10.71 -5.32
CA THR A 111 10.26 -10.68 -6.59
C THR A 111 9.63 -9.72 -7.58
N LYS A 112 8.42 -9.26 -7.32
CA LYS A 112 7.68 -8.29 -8.12
C LYS A 112 6.88 -7.35 -7.25
N ILE A 113 6.60 -6.17 -7.79
CA ILE A 113 5.66 -5.20 -7.24
C ILE A 113 4.50 -5.05 -8.20
N GLU A 114 3.29 -5.00 -7.67
CA GLU A 114 2.10 -4.68 -8.46
C GLU A 114 1.21 -3.72 -7.69
N CYS A 115 0.50 -2.88 -8.43
CA CYS A 115 -0.55 -2.03 -7.89
C CYS A 115 -1.63 -1.81 -8.96
N VAL A 116 -2.82 -1.42 -8.49
CA VAL A 116 -3.92 -1.02 -9.35
C VAL A 116 -4.29 0.41 -8.98
N THR A 117 -4.46 1.26 -9.97
CA THR A 117 -4.87 2.64 -9.74
C THR A 117 -5.76 3.14 -10.86
N ALA A 118 -6.76 3.95 -10.49
CA ALA A 118 -7.59 4.68 -11.45
C ALA A 118 -7.04 6.08 -11.72
N LYS A 119 -6.02 6.52 -10.97
CA LYS A 119 -5.46 7.86 -11.07
C LYS A 119 -4.24 7.89 -11.98
N ARG A 120 -4.30 8.73 -13.03
CA ARG A 120 -3.16 8.93 -13.95
C ARG A 120 -1.91 9.44 -13.25
N ALA A 121 -2.08 10.32 -12.25
CA ALA A 121 -0.94 10.88 -11.51
C ALA A 121 -0.19 9.78 -10.74
N VAL A 122 -0.91 8.85 -10.14
CA VAL A 122 -0.32 7.71 -9.43
C VAL A 122 0.37 6.77 -10.40
N ALA A 123 -0.27 6.46 -11.53
CA ALA A 123 0.34 5.62 -12.56
C ALA A 123 1.63 6.23 -13.10
N ARG A 124 1.66 7.56 -13.34
CA ARG A 124 2.88 8.26 -13.76
C ARG A 124 3.99 8.19 -12.71
N LEU A 125 3.62 8.32 -11.43
CA LEU A 125 4.57 8.20 -10.33
C LEU A 125 5.24 6.82 -10.36
N TRP A 126 4.45 5.75 -10.41
CA TRP A 126 4.98 4.39 -10.48
C TRP A 126 5.83 4.14 -11.74
N THR A 127 5.40 4.69 -12.88
CA THR A 127 6.14 4.54 -14.15
C THR A 127 7.54 5.15 -14.05
N ARG A 128 7.71 6.25 -13.32
CA ARG A 128 9.03 6.86 -13.10
C ARG A 128 10.00 5.90 -12.40
N PHE A 129 9.47 4.95 -11.64
CA PHE A 129 10.26 3.98 -10.88
C PHE A 129 10.30 2.61 -11.55
N GLY A 130 9.89 2.52 -12.81
CA GLY A 130 10.06 1.32 -13.62
C GLY A 130 8.86 0.39 -13.69
N LEU A 131 7.72 0.74 -13.12
CA LEU A 131 6.52 -0.07 -13.30
C LEU A 131 5.89 0.22 -14.66
N ASN A 132 5.40 -0.83 -15.31
CA ASN A 132 4.74 -0.75 -16.61
C ASN A 132 3.32 -1.26 -16.49
N GLU A 133 2.41 -0.68 -17.27
CA GLU A 133 1.06 -1.21 -17.38
C GLU A 133 1.12 -2.60 -17.99
N LYS A 134 0.53 -3.59 -17.30
CA LYS A 134 0.60 -4.98 -17.70
C LYS A 134 -0.68 -5.44 -18.41
N TYR A 135 -1.86 -5.08 -17.87
CA TYR A 135 -3.16 -5.45 -18.43
C TYR A 135 -4.23 -4.50 -17.88
N ARG A 136 -5.43 -4.63 -18.43
CA ARG A 136 -6.60 -3.88 -17.95
C ARG A 136 -7.52 -4.80 -17.20
N LEU A 137 -8.04 -4.32 -16.06
CA LEU A 137 -9.02 -5.02 -15.25
C LEU A 137 -10.42 -4.68 -15.76
N LEU A 138 -11.22 -5.70 -16.01
CA LEU A 138 -12.62 -5.56 -16.43
C LEU A 138 -13.50 -6.19 -15.36
N GLU A 139 -14.63 -5.54 -15.08
CA GLU A 139 -15.52 -5.97 -14.00
C GLU A 139 -16.99 -5.83 -14.41
N ALA A 140 -17.82 -6.75 -13.97
CA ALA A 140 -19.27 -6.63 -14.05
C ALA A 140 -19.90 -7.28 -12.81
N SER A 141 -20.98 -6.68 -12.31
CA SER A 141 -21.79 -7.34 -11.29
C SER A 141 -22.73 -8.35 -11.95
N ILE A 142 -23.02 -9.45 -11.25
CA ILE A 142 -23.91 -10.50 -11.72
C ILE A 142 -25.05 -10.72 -10.74
#